data_4e54cf263880d5a0dff3b540d5336ff1
#
_entry.id   4e54cf263880d5a0dff3b540d5336ff1
#
_cell.length_a   1.000
_cell.length_b   1.000
_cell.length_c   1.000
_cell.angle_alpha   90.00
_cell.angle_beta   90.00
_cell.angle_gamma   90.00
#
_symmetry.space_group_name_H-M   'P 1'
#
loop_
_entity.id
_entity.type
_entity.pdbx_description
1 polymer ?
#
loop_
_entity_poly.entity_id
_entity_poly.type
_entity_poly.pdbx_seq_one_letter_code
_entity_poly.pdbx_strand_id
1 'polypeptide(L)'
;MKELKPGIHENGMDYVLVGDYYVPDLKLPKEHRPIGHWGRLYQSYLKQFRPMVYSDLLLSGKLHTVLADLNEQATDRLHLIIRQMAEAEGVTEGMKAENQMLWVQSMNSIRSRAEEIIKAELIYC
;
A
#
# COMPACT_ATOMS: atom_id res chain seq x y z
N MET A 1 41.98 8.70 3.29
CA MET A 1 40.78 8.01 3.71
C MET A 1 40.30 7.08 2.61
N LYS A 2 39.97 5.86 2.97
CA LYS A 2 39.61 4.87 2.00
C LYS A 2 38.18 5.08 1.50
N GLU A 3 38.00 5.20 0.19
CA GLU A 3 36.66 5.31 -0.38
C GLU A 3 35.89 4.00 -0.19
N LEU A 4 34.63 4.13 0.29
CA LEU A 4 33.75 3.00 0.45
C LEU A 4 32.91 2.81 -0.81
N LYS A 5 32.82 1.59 -1.28
CA LYS A 5 31.97 1.25 -2.42
C LYS A 5 30.51 1.22 -1.97
N PRO A 6 29.56 1.55 -2.87
CA PRO A 6 28.14 1.54 -2.51
C PRO A 6 27.61 0.15 -2.15
N GLY A 7 28.31 -0.92 -2.56
CA GLY A 7 27.97 -2.28 -2.18
C GLY A 7 29.17 -3.19 -2.27
N ILE A 8 29.18 -4.25 -1.47
CA ILE A 8 30.22 -5.28 -1.53
C ILE A 8 29.57 -6.65 -1.48
N HIS A 9 30.28 -7.65 -1.98
CA HIS A 9 29.87 -9.05 -1.92
C HIS A 9 30.95 -9.81 -1.15
N GLU A 10 30.56 -10.44 -0.03
CA GLU A 10 31.48 -11.14 0.84
C GLU A 10 30.78 -12.31 1.52
N ASN A 11 31.43 -13.44 1.59
CA ASN A 11 30.94 -14.66 2.22
C ASN A 11 29.58 -15.14 1.66
N GLY A 12 29.35 -14.93 0.36
CA GLY A 12 28.09 -15.32 -0.29
C GLY A 12 26.94 -14.39 -0.02
N MET A 13 27.17 -13.24 0.61
CA MET A 13 26.16 -12.24 0.89
C MET A 13 26.53 -10.90 0.26
N ASP A 14 25.52 -10.22 -0.25
CA ASP A 14 25.66 -8.85 -0.71
C ASP A 14 25.45 -7.89 0.46
N TYR A 15 26.27 -6.85 0.51
CA TYR A 15 26.16 -5.80 1.51
C TYR A 15 25.95 -4.47 0.84
N VAL A 16 25.13 -3.63 1.45
CA VAL A 16 24.89 -2.25 0.98
C VAL A 16 25.50 -1.28 1.97
N LEU A 17 25.99 -0.17 1.43
CA LEU A 17 26.59 0.89 2.24
C LEU A 17 25.49 1.75 2.85
N VAL A 18 25.46 1.82 4.18
CA VAL A 18 24.53 2.68 4.93
C VAL A 18 25.38 3.55 5.84
N GLY A 19 25.48 4.85 5.53
CA GLY A 19 26.40 5.75 6.21
C GLY A 19 27.84 5.28 6.00
N ASP A 20 28.54 4.97 7.09
CA ASP A 20 29.92 4.47 7.04
C ASP A 20 30.00 2.95 7.21
N TYR A 21 28.87 2.25 7.19
CA TYR A 21 28.81 0.83 7.49
C TYR A 21 28.20 0.04 6.35
N TYR A 22 28.68 -1.18 6.15
CA TYR A 22 28.07 -2.14 5.27
C TYR A 22 27.11 -3.00 6.08
N VAL A 23 25.89 -3.13 5.61
CA VAL A 23 24.88 -4.01 6.22
C VAL A 23 24.47 -5.08 5.21
N PRO A 24 24.12 -6.29 5.68
CA PRO A 24 23.66 -7.33 4.77
C PRO A 24 22.44 -6.88 3.97
N ASP A 25 22.48 -7.13 2.67
CA ASP A 25 21.36 -6.80 1.78
C ASP A 25 20.35 -7.95 1.80
N LEU A 26 19.61 -8.05 2.89
CA LEU A 26 18.61 -9.10 3.11
C LEU A 26 17.26 -8.70 2.52
N LYS A 27 17.22 -8.51 1.22
CA LYS A 27 16.02 -8.05 0.54
C LYS A 27 15.07 -9.21 0.27
N LEU A 28 13.96 -9.24 0.97
CA LEU A 28 12.83 -10.07 0.62
C LEU A 28 11.96 -9.31 -0.38
N PRO A 29 11.41 -9.98 -1.43
CA PRO A 29 10.60 -9.29 -2.44
C PRO A 29 9.47 -8.44 -1.86
N LYS A 30 8.86 -8.88 -0.78
CA LYS A 30 7.75 -8.18 -0.14
C LYS A 30 8.16 -6.92 0.60
N GLU A 31 9.40 -6.83 1.07
CA GLU A 31 9.88 -5.69 1.86
C GLU A 31 10.09 -4.42 1.03
N HIS A 32 10.14 -4.54 -0.29
CA HIS A 32 10.31 -3.40 -1.19
C HIS A 32 9.00 -2.74 -1.58
N ARG A 33 7.88 -3.37 -1.28
CA ARG A 33 6.60 -2.80 -1.65
C ARG A 33 6.29 -1.60 -0.77
N PRO A 34 5.72 -0.53 -1.36
CA PRO A 34 5.29 0.60 -0.55
C PRO A 34 4.10 0.21 0.32
N ILE A 35 4.05 0.78 1.51
CA ILE A 35 2.90 0.60 2.40
C ILE A 35 1.67 1.29 1.83
N GLY A 36 1.84 2.49 1.26
CA GLY A 36 0.78 3.24 0.61
C GLY A 36 -0.26 3.81 1.58
N HIS A 37 -1.29 4.39 0.99
CA HIS A 37 -2.37 5.05 1.73
C HIS A 37 -3.13 4.07 2.65
N TRP A 38 -3.53 2.93 2.10
CA TRP A 38 -4.32 1.94 2.85
C TRP A 38 -3.52 1.30 3.98
N GLY A 39 -2.24 1.01 3.72
CA GLY A 39 -1.36 0.47 4.75
C GLY A 39 -1.17 1.44 5.90
N ARG A 40 -1.02 2.74 5.61
CA ARG A 40 -0.91 3.77 6.65
C ARG A 40 -2.17 3.90 7.49
N LEU A 41 -3.33 3.82 6.87
CA LEU A 41 -4.60 3.85 7.61
C LEU A 41 -4.72 2.65 8.54
N TYR A 42 -4.37 1.47 8.07
CA TYR A 42 -4.40 0.27 8.88
C TYR A 42 -3.38 0.33 10.02
N GLN A 43 -2.19 0.84 9.75
CA GLN A 43 -1.17 1.05 10.78
C GLN A 43 -1.69 1.97 11.90
N SER A 44 -2.31 3.09 11.54
CA SER A 44 -2.89 4.00 12.52
C SER A 44 -4.01 3.34 13.32
N TYR A 45 -4.85 2.56 12.67
CA TYR A 45 -5.91 1.81 13.31
C TYR A 45 -5.35 0.81 14.33
N LEU A 46 -4.34 0.03 13.95
CA LEU A 46 -3.72 -0.93 14.84
C LEU A 46 -3.07 -0.26 16.05
N LYS A 47 -2.38 0.85 15.85
CA LYS A 47 -1.78 1.60 16.96
C LYS A 47 -2.81 2.10 17.96
N GLN A 48 -3.94 2.57 17.46
CA GLN A 48 -4.96 3.22 18.27
C GLN A 48 -5.91 2.23 18.94
N PHE A 49 -6.33 1.19 18.23
CA PHE A 49 -7.36 0.27 18.67
C PHE A 49 -6.88 -1.14 18.99
N ARG A 50 -5.73 -1.56 18.44
CA ARG A 50 -5.18 -2.89 18.65
C ARG A 50 -3.66 -2.82 18.89
N PRO A 51 -3.24 -2.14 19.96
CA PRO A 51 -1.81 -1.93 20.20
C PRO A 51 -1.02 -3.22 20.43
N MET A 52 -1.65 -4.27 20.96
CA MET A 52 -0.97 -5.55 21.17
C MET A 52 -0.64 -6.23 19.84
N VAL A 53 -1.57 -6.21 18.90
CA VAL A 53 -1.34 -6.75 17.55
C VAL A 53 -0.24 -5.95 16.85
N TYR A 54 -0.29 -4.64 16.97
CA TYR A 54 0.73 -3.76 16.39
C TYR A 54 2.12 -4.10 16.95
N SER A 55 2.23 -4.23 18.27
CA SER A 55 3.50 -4.56 18.93
C SER A 55 4.02 -5.92 18.50
N ASP A 56 3.17 -6.93 18.42
CA ASP A 56 3.54 -8.27 18.00
C ASP A 56 4.09 -8.28 16.57
N LEU A 57 3.43 -7.59 15.66
CA LEU A 57 3.86 -7.48 14.28
C LEU A 57 5.19 -6.72 14.16
N LEU A 58 5.33 -5.64 14.94
CA LEU A 58 6.54 -4.85 14.94
C LEU A 58 7.74 -5.66 15.44
N LEU A 59 7.57 -6.38 16.56
CA LEU A 59 8.63 -7.18 17.16
C LEU A 59 9.01 -8.39 16.30
N SER A 60 8.05 -8.98 15.60
CA SER A 60 8.31 -10.12 14.72
C SER A 60 8.92 -9.71 13.37
N GLY A 61 8.97 -8.42 13.07
CA GLY A 61 9.48 -7.90 11.81
C GLY A 61 8.54 -8.08 10.62
N LYS A 62 7.28 -8.43 10.88
CA LYS A 62 6.28 -8.69 9.82
C LYS A 62 5.36 -7.52 9.55
N LEU A 63 5.49 -6.43 10.30
CA LEU A 63 4.58 -5.29 10.18
C LEU A 63 4.56 -4.72 8.77
N HIS A 64 5.74 -4.45 8.19
CA HIS A 64 5.82 -3.89 6.85
C HIS A 64 5.17 -4.80 5.80
N THR A 65 5.43 -6.09 5.88
CA THR A 65 4.85 -7.08 4.96
C THR A 65 3.33 -7.11 5.05
N VAL A 66 2.79 -7.12 6.26
CA VAL A 66 1.33 -7.11 6.49
C VAL A 66 0.71 -5.84 5.92
N LEU A 67 1.32 -4.67 6.18
CA LEU A 67 0.80 -3.40 5.68
C LEU A 67 0.88 -3.31 4.15
N ALA A 68 1.96 -3.80 3.56
CA ALA A 68 2.10 -3.82 2.10
C ALA A 68 1.10 -4.78 1.44
N ASP A 69 0.89 -5.96 2.02
CA ASP A 69 -0.12 -6.91 1.55
C ASP A 69 -1.51 -6.29 1.60
N LEU A 70 -1.85 -5.65 2.71
CA LEU A 70 -3.14 -4.99 2.87
C LEU A 70 -3.31 -3.88 1.84
N ASN A 71 -2.27 -3.08 1.60
CA ASN A 71 -2.33 -2.02 0.61
C ASN A 71 -2.62 -2.56 -0.79
N GLU A 72 -1.98 -3.66 -1.18
CA GLU A 72 -2.23 -4.29 -2.48
C GLU A 72 -3.66 -4.81 -2.56
N GLN A 73 -4.13 -5.52 -1.55
CA GLN A 73 -5.49 -6.04 -1.50
C GLN A 73 -6.52 -4.93 -1.57
N ALA A 74 -6.32 -3.87 -0.79
CA ALA A 74 -7.23 -2.73 -0.77
C ALA A 74 -7.26 -2.01 -2.12
N THR A 75 -6.10 -1.81 -2.75
CA THR A 75 -6.00 -1.15 -4.04
C THR A 75 -6.71 -1.95 -5.13
N ASP A 76 -6.45 -3.26 -5.19
CA ASP A 76 -7.09 -4.14 -6.17
C ASP A 76 -8.60 -4.20 -5.97
N ARG A 77 -9.03 -4.32 -4.73
CA ARG A 77 -10.45 -4.35 -4.38
C ARG A 77 -11.12 -3.02 -4.73
N LEU A 78 -10.45 -1.91 -4.45
CA LEU A 78 -10.96 -0.58 -4.78
C LEU A 78 -11.19 -0.43 -6.29
N HIS A 79 -10.21 -0.82 -7.10
CA HIS A 79 -10.33 -0.75 -8.56
C HIS A 79 -11.49 -1.62 -9.06
N LEU A 80 -11.66 -2.80 -8.50
CA LEU A 80 -12.77 -3.70 -8.87
C LEU A 80 -14.12 -3.07 -8.54
N ILE A 81 -14.26 -2.53 -7.32
CA ILE A 81 -15.52 -1.91 -6.88
C ILE A 81 -15.83 -0.68 -7.73
N ILE A 82 -14.84 0.16 -8.02
CA ILE A 82 -15.02 1.33 -8.87
C ILE A 82 -15.52 0.91 -10.25
N ARG A 83 -14.92 -0.12 -10.84
CA ARG A 83 -15.32 -0.63 -12.15
C ARG A 83 -16.75 -1.14 -12.13
N GLN A 84 -17.12 -1.94 -11.13
CA GLN A 84 -18.45 -2.48 -11.00
C GLN A 84 -19.50 -1.38 -10.81
N MET A 85 -19.20 -0.39 -9.97
CA MET A 85 -20.10 0.74 -9.76
C MET A 85 -20.26 1.59 -11.02
N ALA A 86 -19.17 1.84 -11.73
CA ALA A 86 -19.21 2.60 -12.98
C ALA A 86 -20.08 1.91 -14.03
N GLU A 87 -19.95 0.59 -14.16
CA GLU A 87 -20.79 -0.20 -15.07
C GLU A 87 -22.26 -0.15 -14.66
N ALA A 88 -22.54 -0.31 -13.36
CA ALA A 88 -23.92 -0.31 -12.85
C ALA A 88 -24.59 1.05 -13.01
N GLU A 89 -23.84 2.15 -12.90
CA GLU A 89 -24.37 3.51 -12.99
C GLU A 89 -24.24 4.11 -14.39
N GLY A 90 -23.71 3.35 -15.35
CA GLY A 90 -23.58 3.79 -16.73
C GLY A 90 -22.53 4.87 -16.96
N VAL A 91 -21.53 4.95 -16.08
CA VAL A 91 -20.42 5.90 -16.23
C VAL A 91 -19.39 5.28 -17.18
N THR A 92 -19.29 5.80 -18.39
CA THR A 92 -18.46 5.22 -19.44
C THR A 92 -17.50 6.24 -20.04
N GLU A 93 -16.58 5.77 -20.87
CA GLU A 93 -15.69 6.63 -21.65
C GLU A 93 -16.49 7.51 -22.62
N GLY A 94 -17.64 7.04 -23.12
CA GLY A 94 -18.55 7.85 -23.92
C GLY A 94 -19.06 9.07 -23.16
N MET A 95 -19.43 8.88 -21.90
CA MET A 95 -19.86 9.99 -21.04
C MET A 95 -18.72 11.00 -20.84
N LYS A 96 -17.49 10.53 -20.68
CA LYS A 96 -16.32 11.39 -20.55
C LYS A 96 -16.14 12.28 -21.78
N ALA A 97 -16.34 11.71 -22.96
CA ALA A 97 -16.23 12.45 -24.23
C ALA A 97 -17.36 13.47 -24.42
N GLU A 98 -18.59 13.12 -24.03
CA GLU A 98 -19.76 13.97 -24.22
C GLU A 98 -19.90 15.05 -23.15
N ASN A 99 -19.65 14.70 -21.88
CA ASN A 99 -19.78 15.63 -20.76
C ASN A 99 -18.73 15.29 -19.69
N GLN A 100 -17.55 15.89 -19.84
CA GLN A 100 -16.42 15.65 -18.94
C GLN A 100 -16.75 16.04 -17.50
N MET A 101 -17.44 17.15 -17.28
CA MET A 101 -17.78 17.61 -15.94
C MET A 101 -18.66 16.59 -15.20
N LEU A 102 -19.68 16.09 -15.85
CA LEU A 102 -20.55 15.07 -15.28
C LEU A 102 -19.79 13.76 -15.00
N TRP A 103 -18.91 13.37 -15.92
CA TRP A 103 -18.07 12.19 -15.75
C TRP A 103 -17.19 12.31 -14.52
N VAL A 104 -16.52 13.48 -14.34
CA VAL A 104 -15.66 13.73 -13.18
C VAL A 104 -16.45 13.66 -11.88
N GLN A 105 -17.61 14.30 -11.83
CA GLN A 105 -18.47 14.26 -10.64
C GLN A 105 -18.91 12.84 -10.30
N SER A 106 -19.33 12.08 -11.32
CA SER A 106 -19.76 10.70 -11.15
C SER A 106 -18.64 9.81 -10.65
N MET A 107 -17.45 9.93 -11.24
CA MET A 107 -16.29 9.14 -10.82
C MET A 107 -15.82 9.50 -9.41
N ASN A 108 -15.86 10.78 -9.03
CA ASN A 108 -15.51 11.19 -7.68
C ASN A 108 -16.47 10.61 -6.64
N SER A 109 -17.77 10.61 -6.97
CA SER A 109 -18.79 10.01 -6.11
C SER A 109 -18.59 8.50 -5.94
N ILE A 110 -18.33 7.81 -7.06
CA ILE A 110 -18.08 6.37 -7.07
C ILE A 110 -16.82 6.05 -6.24
N ARG A 111 -15.75 6.79 -6.45
CA ARG A 111 -14.49 6.58 -5.70
C ARG A 111 -14.70 6.78 -4.20
N SER A 112 -15.39 7.83 -3.80
CA SER A 112 -15.68 8.11 -2.39
C SER A 112 -16.46 6.97 -1.74
N ARG A 113 -17.50 6.47 -2.40
CA ARG A 113 -18.30 5.35 -1.90
C ARG A 113 -17.49 4.06 -1.83
N ALA A 114 -16.67 3.80 -2.86
CA ALA A 114 -15.81 2.62 -2.89
C ALA A 114 -14.76 2.66 -1.77
N GLU A 115 -14.19 3.83 -1.50
CA GLU A 115 -13.23 4.00 -0.40
C GLU A 115 -13.87 3.72 0.96
N GLU A 116 -15.11 4.15 1.17
CA GLU A 116 -15.83 3.86 2.40
C GLU A 116 -16.05 2.34 2.58
N ILE A 117 -16.36 1.63 1.50
CA ILE A 117 -16.49 0.18 1.53
C ILE A 117 -15.17 -0.49 1.93
N ILE A 118 -14.06 -0.05 1.34
CA ILE A 118 -12.73 -0.59 1.66
C ILE A 118 -12.39 -0.35 3.12
N LYS A 119 -12.63 0.85 3.63
CA LYS A 119 -12.39 1.15 5.04
C LYS A 119 -13.16 0.22 5.96
N ALA A 120 -14.43 0.00 5.67
CA ALA A 120 -15.28 -0.87 6.48
C ALA A 120 -14.87 -2.34 6.39
N GLU A 121 -14.50 -2.82 5.20
CA GLU A 121 -14.16 -4.23 4.99
C GLU A 121 -12.76 -4.62 5.44
N LEU A 122 -11.75 -3.79 5.16
CA LEU A 122 -10.36 -4.18 5.31
C LEU A 122 -9.60 -3.40 6.38
N ILE A 123 -9.98 -2.17 6.64
CA ILE A 123 -9.23 -1.30 7.56
C ILE A 123 -9.80 -1.36 8.97
N TYR A 124 -11.07 -1.10 9.13
CA TYR A 124 -11.72 -0.96 10.44
C TYR A 124 -12.53 -2.20 10.86
N CYS A 125 -12.18 -3.35 10.34
CA CYS A 125 -12.86 -4.60 10.72
C CYS A 125 -12.30 -5.26 11.98
#